data_6abf97b3f3da78075dfc312ef39ab8db
#
_entry.id   6abf97b3f3da78075dfc312ef39ab8db
#
_cell.length_a   1.000
_cell.length_b   1.000
_cell.length_c   1.000
_cell.angle_alpha   90.00
_cell.angle_beta   90.00
_cell.angle_gamma   90.00
#
_symmetry.space_group_name_H-M   'P 1'
#
loop_
_entity.id
_entity.type
_entity.pdbx_description
1 polymer ?
#
loop_
_entity_poly.entity_id
_entity_poly.type
_entity_poly.pdbx_seq_one_letter_code
_entity_poly.pdbx_strand_id
1 'polypeptide(L)'
;VKAINYKKFLKNILSLFLTLLVMSNLMDFIRKPTVPENINATALYDLQGNPFFLPQLAQDKPTIVYFWGTWCGYCRYTSPTINALAKEGYPVVSIALRSGSTQDVNDYLKEHQYEFTTVNDPHGALANQWGVNVTPTIILLHQGKMDLATTGWTSYWGLKVRLFLTTFL
;
A
#
# COMPACT_ATOMS: atom_id res chain seq x y z
N VAL A 1 42.53 19.66 18.43
CA VAL A 1 41.42 18.80 17.96
C VAL A 1 40.55 18.55 19.18
N LYS A 2 39.31 19.17 19.25
CA LYS A 2 38.37 18.95 20.37
C LYS A 2 37.91 17.49 20.33
N ALA A 3 38.19 16.71 21.38
CA ALA A 3 37.71 15.35 21.53
C ALA A 3 36.17 15.34 21.46
N ILE A 4 35.63 14.68 20.48
CA ILE A 4 34.17 14.51 20.34
C ILE A 4 33.70 13.68 21.52
N ASN A 5 32.80 14.24 22.35
CA ASN A 5 32.24 13.52 23.47
C ASN A 5 31.28 12.44 22.93
N TYR A 6 31.81 11.23 22.72
CA TYR A 6 31.10 10.09 22.11
C TYR A 6 29.77 9.76 22.80
N LYS A 7 29.71 9.89 24.12
CA LYS A 7 28.45 9.67 24.86
C LYS A 7 27.37 10.68 24.51
N LYS A 8 27.75 11.96 24.35
CA LYS A 8 26.81 13.02 23.94
C LYS A 8 26.36 12.84 22.48
N PHE A 9 27.28 12.46 21.61
CA PHE A 9 26.99 12.16 20.22
C PHE A 9 26.02 10.99 20.07
N LEU A 10 26.25 9.86 20.77
CA LEU A 10 25.38 8.69 20.76
C LEU A 10 24.00 9.00 21.32
N LYS A 11 23.92 9.78 22.42
CA LYS A 11 22.63 10.22 23.00
C LYS A 11 21.84 11.07 22.00
N ASN A 12 22.50 11.97 21.27
CA ASN A 12 21.82 12.81 20.27
C ASN A 12 21.30 11.97 19.09
N ILE A 13 22.07 10.99 18.59
CA ILE A 13 21.63 10.07 17.55
C ILE A 13 20.43 9.23 18.02
N LEU A 14 20.50 8.69 19.22
CA LEU A 14 19.41 7.92 19.78
C LEU A 14 18.14 8.77 19.95
N SER A 15 18.29 10.02 20.44
CA SER A 15 17.18 10.96 20.56
C SER A 15 16.58 11.30 19.20
N LEU A 16 17.41 11.57 18.18
CA LEU A 16 16.94 11.84 16.82
C LEU A 16 16.18 10.63 16.25
N PHE A 17 16.74 9.43 16.42
CA PHE A 17 16.09 8.19 15.96
C PHE A 17 14.73 7.97 16.64
N LEU A 18 14.67 8.19 17.95
CA LEU A 18 13.41 8.06 18.71
C LEU A 18 12.37 9.10 18.25
N THR A 19 12.80 10.33 18.02
CA THR A 19 11.93 11.40 17.49
C THR A 19 11.38 11.06 16.11
N LEU A 20 12.24 10.56 15.22
CA LEU A 20 11.81 10.12 13.88
C LEU A 20 10.84 8.94 13.94
N LEU A 21 11.07 7.98 14.85
CA LEU A 21 10.13 6.88 15.07
C LEU A 21 8.76 7.38 15.55
N VAL A 22 8.73 8.28 16.54
CA VAL A 22 7.48 8.85 17.05
C VAL A 22 6.75 9.62 15.95
N MET A 23 7.47 10.47 15.19
CA MET A 23 6.88 11.23 14.09
C MET A 23 6.34 10.32 12.97
N SER A 24 7.06 9.26 12.63
CA SER A 24 6.59 8.28 11.65
C SER A 24 5.28 7.62 12.07
N ASN A 25 5.22 7.13 13.31
CA ASN A 25 3.99 6.51 13.84
C ASN A 25 2.83 7.50 13.95
N LEU A 26 3.11 8.75 14.32
CA LEU A 26 2.09 9.81 14.36
C LEU A 26 1.55 10.12 12.97
N MET A 27 2.42 10.19 11.96
CA MET A 27 2.00 10.42 10.58
C MET A 27 1.19 9.25 10.02
N ASP A 28 1.57 8.01 10.35
CA ASP A 28 0.79 6.83 9.96
C ASP A 28 -0.59 6.82 10.63
N PHE A 29 -0.67 7.23 11.90
CA PHE A 29 -1.95 7.38 12.60
C PHE A 29 -2.86 8.45 11.98
N ILE A 30 -2.31 9.63 11.63
CA ILE A 30 -3.05 10.74 11.02
C ILE A 30 -3.52 10.38 9.60
N ARG A 31 -2.72 9.58 8.87
CA ARG A 31 -2.99 9.18 7.48
C ARG A 31 -3.68 7.82 7.37
N LYS A 32 -4.14 7.28 8.50
CA LYS A 32 -4.77 5.96 8.52
C LYS A 32 -5.97 5.95 7.57
N PRO A 33 -5.95 5.12 6.53
CA PRO A 33 -7.10 4.97 5.65
C PRO A 33 -8.27 4.32 6.40
N THR A 34 -9.46 4.46 5.85
CA THR A 34 -10.68 3.84 6.37
C THR A 34 -11.16 2.81 5.37
N VAL A 35 -11.55 1.62 5.83
CA VAL A 35 -12.21 0.66 4.97
C VAL A 35 -13.70 0.96 4.96
N PRO A 36 -14.32 1.16 3.79
CA PRO A 36 -15.76 1.38 3.70
C PRO A 36 -16.54 0.21 4.27
N GLU A 37 -17.58 0.49 5.05
CA GLU A 37 -18.41 -0.55 5.69
C GLU A 37 -19.06 -1.51 4.68
N ASN A 38 -19.37 -1.01 3.48
CA ASN A 38 -20.02 -1.77 2.40
C ASN A 38 -19.03 -2.46 1.46
N ILE A 39 -17.71 -2.44 1.72
CA ILE A 39 -16.69 -2.99 0.83
C ILE A 39 -16.91 -4.47 0.54
N ASN A 40 -17.46 -5.20 1.51
CA ASN A 40 -17.74 -6.63 1.39
C ASN A 40 -18.88 -6.94 0.38
N ALA A 41 -19.76 -5.97 0.15
CA ALA A 41 -20.89 -6.07 -0.78
C ALA A 41 -20.67 -5.28 -2.08
N THR A 42 -19.56 -4.52 -2.19
CA THR A 42 -19.29 -3.67 -3.36
C THR A 42 -18.47 -4.44 -4.38
N ALA A 43 -19.02 -4.61 -5.58
CA ALA A 43 -18.28 -5.15 -6.71
C ALA A 43 -17.25 -4.10 -7.20
N LEU A 44 -16.01 -4.52 -7.33
CA LEU A 44 -14.97 -3.78 -8.05
C LEU A 44 -14.85 -4.37 -9.46
N TYR A 45 -14.36 -3.56 -10.39
CA TYR A 45 -14.18 -3.97 -11.78
C TYR A 45 -12.72 -3.85 -12.17
N ASP A 46 -12.16 -4.91 -12.73
CA ASP A 46 -10.81 -4.88 -13.28
C ASP A 46 -10.73 -4.04 -14.58
N LEU A 47 -9.54 -3.91 -15.16
CA LEU A 47 -9.35 -3.16 -16.41
C LEU A 47 -10.05 -3.80 -17.62
N GLN A 48 -10.45 -5.05 -17.52
CA GLN A 48 -11.22 -5.79 -18.54
C GLN A 48 -12.73 -5.68 -18.33
N GLY A 49 -13.17 -5.05 -17.23
CA GLY A 49 -14.57 -4.90 -16.86
C GLY A 49 -15.17 -6.12 -16.14
N ASN A 50 -14.35 -7.09 -15.70
CA ASN A 50 -14.82 -8.22 -14.93
C ASN A 50 -15.08 -7.82 -13.48
N PRO A 51 -16.26 -8.13 -12.92
CA PRO A 51 -16.56 -7.83 -11.52
C PRO A 51 -15.87 -8.84 -10.59
N PHE A 52 -15.41 -8.34 -9.45
CA PHE A 52 -14.91 -9.16 -8.35
C PHE A 52 -15.19 -8.51 -7.00
N PHE A 53 -15.13 -9.30 -5.92
CA PHE A 53 -15.34 -8.82 -4.55
C PHE A 53 -14.09 -9.07 -3.72
N LEU A 54 -13.65 -8.06 -2.97
CA LEU A 54 -12.44 -8.14 -2.14
C LEU A 54 -12.46 -9.29 -1.12
N PRO A 55 -13.58 -9.57 -0.40
CA PRO A 55 -13.62 -10.68 0.55
C PRO A 55 -13.39 -12.06 -0.06
N GLN A 56 -13.73 -12.23 -1.33
CA GLN A 56 -13.53 -13.50 -2.04
C GLN A 56 -12.06 -13.80 -2.28
N LEU A 57 -11.23 -12.76 -2.35
CA LEU A 57 -9.78 -12.88 -2.53
C LEU A 57 -9.04 -13.12 -1.22
N ALA A 58 -9.62 -12.73 -0.08
CA ALA A 58 -9.00 -12.73 1.25
C ALA A 58 -9.34 -13.98 2.09
N GLN A 59 -9.67 -15.13 1.47
CA GLN A 59 -10.11 -16.30 2.22
C GLN A 59 -9.00 -16.95 3.03
N ASP A 60 -7.84 -17.21 2.40
CA ASP A 60 -6.74 -17.98 3.01
C ASP A 60 -5.48 -17.16 3.30
N LYS A 61 -5.34 -16.00 2.64
CA LYS A 61 -4.18 -15.13 2.78
C LYS A 61 -4.60 -13.67 2.90
N PRO A 62 -3.84 -12.84 3.62
CA PRO A 62 -4.09 -11.40 3.63
C PRO A 62 -4.07 -10.83 2.22
N THR A 63 -5.08 -10.04 1.88
CA THR A 63 -5.15 -9.33 0.59
C THR A 63 -4.43 -7.99 0.69
N ILE A 64 -3.60 -7.71 -0.29
CA ILE A 64 -2.90 -6.45 -0.44
C ILE A 64 -3.75 -5.53 -1.30
N VAL A 65 -4.26 -4.42 -0.74
CA VAL A 65 -4.89 -3.34 -1.50
C VAL A 65 -3.88 -2.21 -1.65
N TYR A 66 -3.50 -1.90 -2.90
CA TYR A 66 -2.41 -1.00 -3.22
C TYR A 66 -2.90 0.21 -4.01
N PHE A 67 -2.90 1.40 -3.39
CA PHE A 67 -3.22 2.66 -4.05
C PHE A 67 -1.95 3.29 -4.61
N TRP A 68 -1.95 3.57 -5.91
CA TRP A 68 -0.79 4.09 -6.63
C TRP A 68 -1.21 4.98 -7.81
N GLY A 69 -0.25 5.56 -8.52
CA GLY A 69 -0.51 6.30 -9.75
C GLY A 69 0.68 6.25 -10.69
N THR A 70 0.43 6.33 -11.98
CA THR A 70 1.47 6.39 -13.02
C THR A 70 2.39 7.60 -12.86
N TRP A 71 1.86 8.68 -12.30
CA TRP A 71 2.55 9.94 -12.00
C TRP A 71 3.34 9.91 -10.68
N CYS A 72 3.18 8.88 -9.85
CA CYS A 72 3.72 8.81 -8.50
C CYS A 72 5.17 8.32 -8.50
N GLY A 73 6.12 9.19 -8.22
CA GLY A 73 7.55 8.85 -8.21
C GLY A 73 7.93 7.77 -7.20
N TYR A 74 7.37 7.77 -6.00
CA TYR A 74 7.62 6.71 -4.98
C TYR A 74 6.97 5.38 -5.35
N CYS A 75 5.87 5.39 -6.09
CA CYS A 75 5.21 4.18 -6.56
C CYS A 75 6.11 3.37 -7.51
N ARG A 76 6.98 4.05 -8.27
CA ARG A 76 7.98 3.40 -9.15
C ARG A 76 8.90 2.44 -8.39
N TYR A 77 9.19 2.72 -7.12
CA TYR A 77 10.01 1.85 -6.26
C TYR A 77 9.19 0.82 -5.48
N THR A 78 7.90 1.08 -5.28
CA THR A 78 7.01 0.20 -4.50
C THR A 78 6.33 -0.84 -5.39
N SER A 79 5.91 -0.48 -6.61
CA SER A 79 5.18 -1.37 -7.52
C SER A 79 5.93 -2.67 -7.86
N PRO A 80 7.27 -2.67 -8.08
CA PRO A 80 8.00 -3.93 -8.27
C PRO A 80 7.90 -4.88 -7.08
N THR A 81 7.91 -4.34 -5.86
CA THR A 81 7.74 -5.12 -4.62
C THR A 81 6.33 -5.74 -4.55
N ILE A 82 5.30 -4.96 -4.86
CA ILE A 82 3.92 -5.44 -4.91
C ILE A 82 3.76 -6.53 -5.97
N ASN A 83 4.36 -6.35 -7.15
CA ASN A 83 4.33 -7.34 -8.21
C ASN A 83 5.05 -8.64 -7.83
N ALA A 84 6.17 -8.56 -7.13
CA ALA A 84 6.86 -9.74 -6.61
C ALA A 84 5.97 -10.52 -5.63
N LEU A 85 5.27 -9.85 -4.72
CA LEU A 85 4.33 -10.48 -3.79
C LEU A 85 3.13 -11.11 -4.52
N ALA A 86 2.61 -10.47 -5.57
CA ALA A 86 1.58 -11.07 -6.41
C ALA A 86 2.05 -12.37 -7.07
N LYS A 87 3.27 -12.39 -7.61
CA LYS A 87 3.91 -13.59 -8.18
C LYS A 87 4.16 -14.70 -7.17
N GLU A 88 4.31 -14.38 -5.89
CA GLU A 88 4.38 -15.33 -4.78
C GLU A 88 3.01 -15.87 -4.33
N GLY A 89 1.93 -15.45 -5.01
CA GLY A 89 0.57 -15.92 -4.75
C GLY A 89 -0.12 -15.21 -3.59
N TYR A 90 0.31 -13.99 -3.23
CA TYR A 90 -0.52 -13.12 -2.40
C TYR A 90 -1.61 -12.47 -3.25
N PRO A 91 -2.88 -12.45 -2.79
CA PRO A 91 -3.91 -11.69 -3.47
C PRO A 91 -3.57 -10.20 -3.48
N VAL A 92 -3.45 -9.60 -4.65
CA VAL A 92 -3.17 -8.18 -4.82
C VAL A 92 -4.28 -7.54 -5.64
N VAL A 93 -4.86 -6.48 -5.12
CA VAL A 93 -5.74 -5.56 -5.84
C VAL A 93 -5.12 -4.18 -5.81
N SER A 94 -4.76 -3.67 -6.98
CA SER A 94 -4.23 -2.32 -7.10
C SER A 94 -5.31 -1.35 -7.58
N ILE A 95 -5.23 -0.11 -7.10
CA ILE A 95 -6.13 0.98 -7.47
C ILE A 95 -5.30 2.10 -8.08
N ALA A 96 -5.44 2.28 -9.39
CA ALA A 96 -4.70 3.27 -10.16
C ALA A 96 -5.40 4.62 -10.04
N LEU A 97 -4.92 5.46 -9.12
CA LEU A 97 -5.49 6.76 -8.80
C LEU A 97 -5.10 7.81 -9.84
N ARG A 98 -6.09 8.41 -10.50
CA ARG A 98 -5.92 9.53 -11.45
C ARG A 98 -4.81 9.27 -12.47
N SER A 99 -4.77 8.06 -13.00
CA SER A 99 -3.70 7.57 -13.88
C SER A 99 -4.10 7.58 -15.36
N GLY A 100 -5.14 8.32 -15.71
CA GLY A 100 -5.65 8.43 -17.08
C GLY A 100 -6.78 7.45 -17.37
N SER A 101 -6.95 7.13 -18.65
CA SER A 101 -7.93 6.16 -19.11
C SER A 101 -7.54 4.72 -18.72
N THR A 102 -8.49 3.80 -18.84
CA THR A 102 -8.23 2.37 -18.67
C THR A 102 -7.12 1.87 -19.60
N GLN A 103 -7.06 2.41 -20.82
CA GLN A 103 -6.01 2.08 -21.79
C GLN A 103 -4.64 2.58 -21.31
N ASP A 104 -4.53 3.82 -20.82
CA ASP A 104 -3.26 4.38 -20.31
C ASP A 104 -2.71 3.54 -19.14
N VAL A 105 -3.59 3.13 -18.21
CA VAL A 105 -3.21 2.25 -17.10
C VAL A 105 -2.74 0.89 -17.59
N ASN A 106 -3.46 0.30 -18.54
CA ASN A 106 -3.14 -1.02 -19.09
C ASN A 106 -1.78 -1.00 -19.82
N ASP A 107 -1.50 0.05 -20.59
CA ASP A 107 -0.24 0.20 -21.30
C ASP A 107 0.93 0.39 -20.31
N TYR A 108 0.73 1.17 -19.25
CA TYR A 108 1.71 1.30 -18.17
C TYR A 108 2.02 -0.03 -17.49
N LEU A 109 1.00 -0.85 -17.16
CA LEU A 109 1.19 -2.16 -16.55
C LEU A 109 1.98 -3.10 -17.46
N LYS A 110 1.68 -3.10 -18.77
CA LYS A 110 2.39 -3.90 -19.77
C LYS A 110 3.84 -3.48 -19.92
N GLU A 111 4.11 -2.18 -20.03
CA GLU A 111 5.46 -1.63 -20.14
C GLU A 111 6.34 -2.04 -18.96
N HIS A 112 5.76 -2.06 -17.74
CA HIS A 112 6.48 -2.40 -16.52
C HIS A 112 6.38 -3.89 -16.14
N GLN A 113 5.68 -4.70 -16.94
CA GLN A 113 5.46 -6.14 -16.69
C GLN A 113 4.81 -6.42 -15.33
N TYR A 114 3.83 -5.58 -14.94
CA TYR A 114 3.06 -5.78 -13.72
C TYR A 114 1.83 -6.66 -14.00
N GLU A 115 1.63 -7.68 -13.16
CA GLU A 115 0.63 -8.73 -13.35
C GLU A 115 -0.49 -8.70 -12.31
N PHE A 116 -0.45 -7.78 -11.35
CA PHE A 116 -1.48 -7.65 -10.33
C PHE A 116 -2.81 -7.10 -10.89
N THR A 117 -3.93 -7.59 -10.34
CA THR A 117 -5.26 -7.09 -10.69
C THR A 117 -5.37 -5.59 -10.39
N THR A 118 -5.85 -4.82 -11.36
CA THR A 118 -5.92 -3.36 -11.25
C THR A 118 -7.33 -2.84 -11.52
N VAL A 119 -7.77 -1.93 -10.65
CA VAL A 119 -8.97 -1.11 -10.80
C VAL A 119 -8.55 0.30 -11.20
N ASN A 120 -9.15 0.88 -12.22
CA ASN A 120 -8.90 2.28 -12.58
C ASN A 120 -9.81 3.20 -11.75
N ASP A 121 -9.21 4.18 -11.09
CA ASP A 121 -9.90 5.23 -10.33
C ASP A 121 -9.55 6.62 -10.91
N PRO A 122 -10.05 6.96 -12.12
CA PRO A 122 -9.63 8.16 -12.85
C PRO A 122 -10.02 9.46 -12.15
N HIS A 123 -11.05 9.42 -11.32
CA HIS A 123 -11.57 10.60 -10.60
C HIS A 123 -11.19 10.60 -9.11
N GLY A 124 -10.59 9.53 -8.59
CA GLY A 124 -10.22 9.41 -7.19
C GLY A 124 -11.41 9.09 -6.27
N ALA A 125 -12.50 8.55 -6.80
CA ALA A 125 -13.70 8.24 -6.05
C ALA A 125 -13.45 7.12 -5.02
N LEU A 126 -12.78 6.04 -5.44
CA LEU A 126 -12.38 4.95 -4.54
C LEU A 126 -11.37 5.43 -3.50
N ALA A 127 -10.35 6.18 -3.91
CA ALA A 127 -9.37 6.73 -2.98
C ALA A 127 -10.03 7.59 -1.90
N ASN A 128 -10.97 8.47 -2.28
CA ASN A 128 -11.74 9.28 -1.33
C ASN A 128 -12.58 8.42 -0.39
N GLN A 129 -13.27 7.40 -0.90
CA GLN A 129 -14.09 6.49 -0.12
C GLN A 129 -13.26 5.71 0.92
N TRP A 130 -12.01 5.40 0.59
CA TRP A 130 -11.08 4.74 1.48
C TRP A 130 -10.25 5.70 2.34
N GLY A 131 -10.51 7.00 2.29
CA GLY A 131 -9.74 8.01 3.02
C GLY A 131 -8.25 8.08 2.61
N VAL A 132 -7.92 7.64 1.40
CA VAL A 132 -6.54 7.61 0.90
C VAL A 132 -6.19 8.96 0.29
N ASN A 133 -5.29 9.69 0.95
CA ASN A 133 -4.88 11.03 0.55
C ASN A 133 -3.45 11.11 -0.02
N VAL A 134 -2.68 10.02 0.09
CA VAL A 134 -1.29 9.95 -0.37
C VAL A 134 -1.02 8.64 -1.10
N THR A 135 -0.07 8.65 -2.02
CA THR A 135 0.41 7.46 -2.72
C THR A 135 1.93 7.34 -2.58
N PRO A 136 2.47 6.14 -2.47
CA PRO A 136 1.76 4.86 -2.37
C PRO A 136 1.10 4.66 -1.00
N THR A 137 -0.06 4.05 -0.96
CA THR A 137 -0.71 3.54 0.25
C THR A 137 -0.98 2.05 0.06
N ILE A 138 -0.61 1.25 1.05
CA ILE A 138 -0.80 -0.19 1.06
C ILE A 138 -1.64 -0.54 2.27
N ILE A 139 -2.74 -1.24 2.04
CA ILE A 139 -3.66 -1.71 3.07
C ILE A 139 -3.63 -3.23 3.04
N LEU A 140 -3.46 -3.85 4.18
CA LEU A 140 -3.55 -5.30 4.35
C LEU A 140 -4.90 -5.64 4.94
N LEU A 141 -5.68 -6.42 4.19
CA LEU A 141 -6.99 -6.91 4.61
C LEU A 141 -6.88 -8.38 4.96
N HIS A 142 -7.44 -8.77 6.09
CA HIS A 142 -7.66 -10.15 6.46
C HIS A 142 -9.12 -10.35 6.84
N GLN A 143 -9.77 -11.36 6.25
CA GLN A 143 -11.19 -11.64 6.46
C GLN A 143 -12.11 -10.42 6.27
N GLY A 144 -11.77 -9.55 5.30
CA GLY A 144 -12.55 -8.36 4.98
C GLY A 144 -12.37 -7.19 5.97
N LYS A 145 -11.45 -7.29 6.92
CA LYS A 145 -11.10 -6.22 7.85
C LYS A 145 -9.70 -5.69 7.57
N MET A 146 -9.49 -4.41 7.85
CA MET A 146 -8.17 -3.81 7.76
C MET A 146 -7.38 -4.11 9.03
N ASP A 147 -6.30 -4.86 8.86
CA ASP A 147 -5.38 -5.14 9.97
C ASP A 147 -4.27 -4.09 10.03
N LEU A 148 -3.66 -3.80 8.90
CA LEU A 148 -2.56 -2.85 8.82
C LEU A 148 -2.69 -1.95 7.58
N ALA A 149 -2.19 -0.72 7.71
CA ALA A 149 -1.99 0.18 6.59
C ALA A 149 -0.62 0.85 6.70
N THR A 150 0.00 1.13 5.56
CA THR A 150 1.26 1.87 5.49
C THR A 150 1.25 2.82 4.31
N THR A 151 1.85 3.99 4.49
CA THR A 151 1.95 5.03 3.46
C THR A 151 3.41 5.32 3.13
N GLY A 152 3.67 5.69 1.87
CA GLY A 152 5.00 5.95 1.38
C GLY A 152 5.78 4.69 1.00
N TRP A 153 7.07 4.86 0.75
CA TRP A 153 7.92 3.75 0.33
C TRP A 153 8.05 2.67 1.40
N THR A 154 7.85 1.43 1.00
CA THR A 154 7.99 0.27 1.88
C THR A 154 8.82 -0.80 1.17
N SER A 155 9.81 -1.35 1.89
CA SER A 155 10.66 -2.41 1.36
C SER A 155 9.91 -3.75 1.28
N TYR A 156 10.40 -4.65 0.41
CA TYR A 156 9.89 -6.01 0.30
C TYR A 156 9.84 -6.74 1.65
N TRP A 157 10.94 -6.74 2.39
CA TRP A 157 11.01 -7.38 3.71
C TRP A 157 10.08 -6.72 4.73
N GLY A 158 9.93 -5.39 4.66
CA GLY A 158 8.98 -4.67 5.50
C GLY A 158 7.54 -5.12 5.25
N LEU A 159 7.15 -5.37 4.00
CA LEU A 159 5.83 -5.92 3.67
C LEU A 159 5.69 -7.39 4.09
N LYS A 160 6.72 -8.22 3.88
CA LYS A 160 6.69 -9.63 4.31
C LYS A 160 6.47 -9.78 5.81
N VAL A 161 7.15 -8.96 6.62
CA VAL A 161 6.95 -8.96 8.08
C VAL A 161 5.52 -8.55 8.43
N ARG A 162 4.97 -7.51 7.78
CA ARG A 162 3.60 -7.08 8.02
C ARG A 162 2.58 -8.15 7.62
N LEU A 163 2.75 -8.78 6.45
CA LEU A 163 1.91 -9.89 6.01
C LEU A 163 1.97 -11.07 6.96
N PHE A 164 3.14 -11.37 7.51
CA PHE A 164 3.30 -12.40 8.53
C PHE A 164 2.53 -12.04 9.81
N LEU A 165 2.63 -10.80 10.27
CA LEU A 165 1.92 -10.35 11.48
C LEU A 165 0.40 -10.39 11.30
N THR A 166 -0.15 -10.08 10.13
CA THR A 166 -1.60 -10.16 9.86
C THR A 166 -2.16 -11.58 9.89
N THR A 167 -1.32 -12.61 9.74
CA THR A 167 -1.76 -14.00 9.88
C THR A 167 -1.94 -14.44 11.35
N PHE A 168 -1.45 -13.65 12.30
CA PHE A 168 -1.52 -13.97 13.75
C PHE A 168 -2.41 -13.02 14.55
N LEU A 169 -2.92 -11.96 13.92
CA LEU A 169 -3.87 -11.01 14.52
C LEU A 169 -5.31 -11.39 14.19
#